data_27b3b772e215b58d78f86c9d7d381f00
#
_entry.id   27b3b772e215b58d78f86c9d7d381f00
#
_cell.length_a   1.000
_cell.length_b   1.000
_cell.length_c   1.000
_cell.angle_alpha   90.00
_cell.angle_beta   90.00
_cell.angle_gamma   90.00
#
_symmetry.space_group_name_H-M   'P 1'
#
loop_
_entity.id
_entity.type
_entity.pdbx_description
1 polymer ?
#
loop_
_entity_poly.entity_id
_entity_poly.type
_entity_poly.pdbx_seq_one_letter_code
_entity_poly.pdbx_strand_id
1 'polypeptide(L)'
;TQQVRFQSNEVKDHMGTYDNAYDDYQVAKGESRRAFTYLTLGGARFLYATGARLAAMKFVASISASADVLALAAMEVDVTKIQPGSTITVKWRGKPVFIRNRTAEEIADAEGCDPSELRDLQTDAERLADASKPEWLVVLGVCTHLGCVPLPNQGNYKGWFCPCHGSHYDTSGRIRKGPAPLNLEVPPWSFMTDSIIKLG
;
A
#
# COMPACT_ATOMS: atom_id res chain seq x y z
N THR A 1 -51.11 28.33 40.85
CA THR A 1 -49.72 28.23 40.27
C THR A 1 -48.99 29.53 40.62
N GLN A 2 -48.15 29.49 41.69
CA GLN A 2 -47.32 30.61 42.04
C GLN A 2 -46.21 30.79 41.01
N GLN A 3 -46.19 31.94 40.33
CA GLN A 3 -45.09 32.39 39.51
C GLN A 3 -43.94 32.80 40.47
N VAL A 4 -42.86 32.03 40.45
CA VAL A 4 -41.61 32.40 41.08
C VAL A 4 -41.04 33.56 40.28
N ARG A 5 -41.17 34.77 40.80
CA ARG A 5 -40.50 35.98 40.30
C ARG A 5 -39.05 35.91 40.78
N PHE A 6 -38.15 35.61 39.90
CA PHE A 6 -36.72 35.87 40.17
C PHE A 6 -36.54 37.38 40.20
N GLN A 7 -36.36 37.93 41.40
CA GLN A 7 -35.84 39.26 41.57
C GLN A 7 -34.38 39.25 41.10
N SER A 8 -34.08 40.04 40.09
CA SER A 8 -32.70 40.34 39.72
C SER A 8 -32.05 41.05 40.88
N ASN A 9 -31.13 40.42 41.60
CA ASN A 9 -30.25 41.11 42.53
C ASN A 9 -29.41 42.10 41.73
N GLU A 10 -29.72 43.39 41.90
CA GLU A 10 -28.85 44.46 41.43
C GLU A 10 -27.50 44.32 42.17
N VAL A 11 -26.50 43.81 41.49
CA VAL A 11 -25.12 43.87 41.97
C VAL A 11 -24.65 45.31 41.79
N LYS A 12 -24.77 46.10 42.86
CA LYS A 12 -24.12 47.42 42.93
C LYS A 12 -22.65 47.19 43.16
N ASP A 13 -21.85 47.35 42.15
CA ASP A 13 -20.41 47.46 42.30
C ASP A 13 -20.02 48.91 42.61
N HIS A 14 -18.80 49.17 43.04
CA HIS A 14 -18.29 50.45 43.46
C HIS A 14 -18.20 51.49 42.32
N MET A 15 -18.66 51.24 41.14
CA MET A 15 -18.56 52.12 39.99
C MET A 15 -19.91 52.64 39.45
N GLY A 16 -20.99 52.46 40.18
CA GLY A 16 -22.31 52.89 39.72
C GLY A 16 -23.12 51.85 38.99
N THR A 17 -24.39 52.11 38.76
CA THR A 17 -25.30 51.25 38.02
C THR A 17 -24.71 50.98 36.64
N TYR A 18 -24.31 49.74 36.42
CA TYR A 18 -24.09 49.24 35.08
C TYR A 18 -25.46 49.26 34.40
N ASP A 19 -25.68 50.20 33.50
CA ASP A 19 -26.70 50.09 32.49
C ASP A 19 -26.35 48.82 31.69
N ASN A 20 -27.20 47.81 31.82
CA ASN A 20 -27.01 46.57 31.07
C ASN A 20 -27.16 46.90 29.57
N ALA A 21 -26.07 47.34 28.97
CA ALA A 21 -26.00 47.57 27.51
C ALA A 21 -26.40 46.33 26.69
N TYR A 22 -26.59 45.19 27.37
CA TYR A 22 -27.08 43.93 26.77
C TYR A 22 -28.59 43.79 26.79
N ASP A 23 -29.35 44.62 27.56
CA ASP A 23 -30.83 44.50 27.62
C ASP A 23 -31.48 44.83 26.29
N ASP A 24 -30.89 45.74 25.51
CA ASP A 24 -31.33 46.09 24.16
C ASP A 24 -31.16 44.97 23.14
N TYR A 25 -30.32 44.00 23.43
CA TYR A 25 -30.09 42.81 22.58
C TYR A 25 -30.89 41.59 23.03
N GLN A 26 -31.66 41.69 24.09
CA GLN A 26 -32.49 40.58 24.55
C GLN A 26 -33.71 40.40 23.64
N VAL A 27 -33.96 39.15 23.30
CA VAL A 27 -35.13 38.77 22.50
C VAL A 27 -36.41 39.04 23.32
N ALA A 28 -37.40 39.68 22.72
CA ALA A 28 -38.69 39.93 23.37
C ALA A 28 -39.28 38.61 23.92
N LYS A 29 -39.86 38.71 25.14
CA LYS A 29 -40.46 37.54 25.79
C LYS A 29 -41.57 36.94 24.92
N GLY A 30 -41.38 35.72 24.47
CA GLY A 30 -42.34 35.00 23.66
C GLY A 30 -41.83 34.57 22.28
N GLU A 31 -40.77 35.21 21.76
CA GLU A 31 -40.16 34.78 20.48
C GLU A 31 -38.90 33.92 20.68
N SER A 32 -38.88 32.78 20.08
CA SER A 32 -37.72 31.88 20.13
C SER A 32 -36.88 32.02 18.86
N ARG A 33 -35.64 32.46 18.98
CA ARG A 33 -34.66 32.52 17.88
C ARG A 33 -33.83 31.22 17.73
N ARG A 34 -34.28 30.15 18.40
CA ARG A 34 -33.56 28.84 18.33
C ARG A 34 -33.35 28.35 16.94
N ALA A 35 -34.36 28.46 16.08
CA ALA A 35 -34.25 28.01 14.68
C ALA A 35 -33.16 28.77 13.93
N PHE A 36 -33.11 30.10 14.06
CA PHE A 36 -32.07 30.92 13.47
C PHE A 36 -30.68 30.59 14.00
N THR A 37 -30.57 30.42 15.32
CA THR A 37 -29.30 30.03 15.98
C THR A 37 -28.83 28.69 15.48
N TYR A 38 -29.72 27.70 15.38
CA TYR A 38 -29.37 26.37 14.87
C TYR A 38 -28.98 26.39 13.39
N LEU A 39 -29.66 27.18 12.57
CA LEU A 39 -29.28 27.39 11.18
C LEU A 39 -27.88 27.97 11.05
N THR A 40 -27.59 29.04 11.80
CA THR A 40 -26.30 29.72 11.79
C THR A 40 -25.18 28.80 12.30
N LEU A 41 -25.40 28.17 13.47
CA LEU A 41 -24.43 27.23 14.03
C LEU A 41 -24.25 25.97 13.18
N GLY A 42 -25.35 25.45 12.59
CA GLY A 42 -25.30 24.34 11.65
C GLY A 42 -24.49 24.68 10.42
N GLY A 43 -24.73 25.87 9.84
CA GLY A 43 -23.93 26.37 8.71
C GLY A 43 -22.44 26.52 9.05
N ALA A 44 -22.14 27.13 10.21
CA ALA A 44 -20.76 27.26 10.68
C ALA A 44 -20.09 25.89 10.87
N ARG A 45 -20.77 24.95 11.52
CA ARG A 45 -20.25 23.58 11.72
C ARG A 45 -20.00 22.86 10.40
N PHE A 46 -20.90 23.02 9.44
CA PHE A 46 -20.72 22.45 8.10
C PHE A 46 -19.48 23.03 7.40
N LEU A 47 -19.25 24.34 7.49
CA LEU A 47 -18.07 24.99 6.94
C LEU A 47 -16.78 24.49 7.62
N TYR A 48 -16.77 24.39 8.95
CA TYR A 48 -15.62 23.84 9.67
C TYR A 48 -15.34 22.39 9.30
N ALA A 49 -16.37 21.55 9.24
CA ALA A 49 -16.22 20.14 8.86
C ALA A 49 -15.68 20.00 7.43
N THR A 50 -16.18 20.82 6.51
CA THR A 50 -15.71 20.84 5.13
C THR A 50 -14.27 21.33 5.04
N GLY A 51 -13.93 22.40 5.74
CA GLY A 51 -12.57 22.93 5.80
C GLY A 51 -11.57 21.93 6.40
N ALA A 52 -11.92 21.30 7.52
CA ALA A 52 -11.11 20.28 8.16
C ALA A 52 -10.90 19.06 7.24
N ARG A 53 -11.97 18.59 6.58
CA ARG A 53 -11.89 17.50 5.61
C ARG A 53 -10.95 17.85 4.43
N LEU A 54 -11.11 19.02 3.85
CA LEU A 54 -10.28 19.46 2.72
C LEU A 54 -8.81 19.61 3.12
N ALA A 55 -8.54 20.16 4.33
CA ALA A 55 -7.19 20.27 4.85
C ALA A 55 -6.54 18.88 5.06
N ALA A 56 -7.27 17.97 5.68
CA ALA A 56 -6.80 16.59 5.88
C ALA A 56 -6.54 15.88 4.55
N MET A 57 -7.46 15.99 3.59
CA MET A 57 -7.28 15.39 2.26
C MET A 57 -6.09 15.98 1.51
N LYS A 58 -5.89 17.30 1.55
CA LYS A 58 -4.72 17.96 0.95
C LYS A 58 -3.41 17.55 1.62
N PHE A 59 -3.42 17.44 2.94
CA PHE A 59 -2.24 16.96 3.68
C PHE A 59 -1.89 15.54 3.28
N VAL A 60 -2.85 14.60 3.27
CA VAL A 60 -2.60 13.22 2.85
C VAL A 60 -2.17 13.16 1.39
N ALA A 61 -2.78 13.95 0.50
CA ALA A 61 -2.38 14.02 -0.90
C ALA A 61 -0.94 14.54 -1.10
N SER A 62 -0.44 15.40 -0.20
CA SER A 62 0.94 15.90 -0.28
C SER A 62 2.01 14.84 0.00
N ILE A 63 1.67 13.78 0.75
CA ILE A 63 2.54 12.63 1.03
C ILE A 63 2.29 11.45 0.09
N SER A 64 1.34 11.55 -0.84
CA SER A 64 1.11 10.53 -1.85
C SER A 64 2.21 10.53 -2.91
N ALA A 65 2.30 9.43 -3.68
CA ALA A 65 3.26 9.31 -4.76
C ALA A 65 3.09 10.43 -5.79
N SER A 66 4.21 11.07 -6.20
CA SER A 66 4.22 12.08 -7.25
C SER A 66 3.87 11.47 -8.62
N ALA A 67 3.49 12.32 -9.58
CA ALA A 67 3.21 11.88 -10.95
C ALA A 67 4.39 11.14 -11.59
N ASP A 68 5.63 11.56 -11.31
CA ASP A 68 6.84 10.90 -11.81
C ASP A 68 7.00 9.49 -11.22
N VAL A 69 6.70 9.31 -9.92
CA VAL A 69 6.74 8.00 -9.28
C VAL A 69 5.65 7.10 -9.84
N LEU A 70 4.46 7.64 -10.12
CA LEU A 70 3.37 6.90 -10.74
C LEU A 70 3.68 6.52 -12.19
N ALA A 71 4.37 7.38 -12.94
CA ALA A 71 4.81 7.09 -14.31
C ALA A 71 5.81 5.92 -14.37
N LEU A 72 6.62 5.74 -13.30
CA LEU A 72 7.54 4.60 -13.16
C LEU A 72 6.87 3.34 -12.56
N ALA A 73 5.55 3.35 -12.36
CA ALA A 73 4.83 2.24 -11.75
C ALA A 73 4.79 1.00 -12.64
N ALA A 74 4.80 1.16 -13.96
CA ALA A 74 4.88 0.08 -14.93
C ALA A 74 6.21 0.15 -15.70
N MET A 75 6.75 -1.02 -16.07
CA MET A 75 7.95 -1.15 -16.89
C MET A 75 7.76 -2.24 -17.92
N GLU A 76 8.20 -1.97 -19.15
CA GLU A 76 8.21 -2.94 -20.23
C GLU A 76 9.64 -3.49 -20.41
N VAL A 77 9.74 -4.81 -20.60
CA VAL A 77 11.01 -5.51 -20.77
C VAL A 77 10.94 -6.40 -21.99
N ASP A 78 11.85 -6.20 -22.92
CA ASP A 78 12.03 -7.07 -24.08
C ASP A 78 12.78 -8.35 -23.65
N VAL A 79 12.12 -9.50 -23.85
CA VAL A 79 12.64 -10.80 -23.44
C VAL A 79 13.24 -11.61 -24.60
N THR A 80 13.22 -11.10 -25.82
CA THR A 80 13.73 -11.80 -27.02
C THR A 80 15.19 -12.20 -26.92
N LYS A 81 15.98 -11.45 -26.15
CA LYS A 81 17.43 -11.66 -26.00
C LYS A 81 17.81 -12.60 -24.86
N ILE A 82 16.82 -13.08 -24.09
CA ILE A 82 17.07 -13.92 -22.93
C ILE A 82 17.15 -15.38 -23.38
N GLN A 83 18.35 -15.96 -23.30
CA GLN A 83 18.56 -17.35 -23.66
C GLN A 83 17.93 -18.31 -22.62
N PRO A 84 17.47 -19.50 -23.00
CA PRO A 84 17.03 -20.53 -22.07
C PRO A 84 18.09 -20.83 -21.00
N GLY A 85 17.68 -20.97 -19.75
CA GLY A 85 18.55 -21.16 -18.58
C GLY A 85 19.21 -19.88 -18.05
N SER A 86 18.99 -18.71 -18.70
CA SER A 86 19.55 -17.44 -18.26
C SER A 86 18.54 -16.61 -17.45
N THR A 87 19.09 -15.75 -16.59
CA THR A 87 18.33 -14.82 -15.77
C THR A 87 18.84 -13.42 -16.01
N ILE A 88 17.95 -12.48 -16.28
CA ILE A 88 18.29 -11.05 -16.27
C ILE A 88 17.74 -10.38 -15.01
N THR A 89 18.38 -9.31 -14.61
CA THR A 89 17.96 -8.50 -13.48
C THR A 89 17.58 -7.11 -13.95
N VAL A 90 16.35 -6.69 -13.69
CA VAL A 90 15.86 -5.35 -13.98
C VAL A 90 15.49 -4.66 -12.68
N LYS A 91 15.56 -3.33 -12.64
CA LYS A 91 15.19 -2.56 -11.45
C LYS A 91 13.78 -2.00 -11.65
N TRP A 92 12.82 -2.46 -10.84
CA TRP A 92 11.45 -1.99 -10.86
C TRP A 92 11.04 -1.48 -9.47
N ARG A 93 10.49 -0.29 -9.38
CA ARG A 93 10.09 0.36 -8.11
C ARG A 93 11.19 0.33 -7.04
N GLY A 94 12.45 0.49 -7.45
CA GLY A 94 13.59 0.46 -6.55
C GLY A 94 14.06 -0.93 -6.10
N LYS A 95 13.34 -2.01 -6.45
CA LYS A 95 13.70 -3.39 -6.13
C LYS A 95 14.26 -4.11 -7.37
N PRO A 96 15.21 -5.03 -7.22
CA PRO A 96 15.61 -5.91 -8.31
C PRO A 96 14.49 -6.92 -8.60
N VAL A 97 14.24 -7.17 -9.88
CA VAL A 97 13.34 -8.20 -10.39
C VAL A 97 14.15 -9.13 -11.27
N PHE A 98 14.03 -10.41 -11.03
CA PHE A 98 14.63 -11.44 -11.85
C PHE A 98 13.61 -11.92 -12.88
N ILE A 99 14.01 -11.94 -14.14
CA ILE A 99 13.27 -12.55 -15.23
C ILE A 99 14.11 -13.70 -15.73
N ARG A 100 13.61 -14.92 -15.59
CA ARG A 100 14.28 -16.15 -15.99
C ARG A 100 13.54 -16.84 -17.13
N ASN A 101 14.29 -17.21 -18.14
CA ASN A 101 13.85 -18.14 -19.18
C ASN A 101 14.28 -19.54 -18.75
N ARG A 102 13.32 -20.35 -18.24
CA ARG A 102 13.59 -21.69 -17.71
C ARG A 102 13.76 -22.70 -18.83
N THR A 103 14.64 -23.66 -18.65
CA THR A 103 14.75 -24.82 -19.52
C THR A 103 13.67 -25.84 -19.22
N ALA A 104 13.41 -26.76 -20.15
CA ALA A 104 12.46 -27.85 -19.94
C ALA A 104 12.83 -28.75 -18.73
N GLU A 105 14.13 -28.94 -18.50
CA GLU A 105 14.63 -29.69 -17.33
C GLU A 105 14.30 -28.97 -16.02
N GLU A 106 14.46 -27.64 -15.97
CA GLU A 106 14.16 -26.84 -14.79
C GLU A 106 12.67 -26.80 -14.47
N ILE A 107 11.83 -26.83 -15.50
CA ILE A 107 10.38 -26.91 -15.35
C ILE A 107 10.00 -28.27 -14.78
N ALA A 108 10.54 -29.35 -15.35
CA ALA A 108 10.29 -30.73 -14.88
C ALA A 108 10.77 -30.91 -13.41
N ASP A 109 11.96 -30.39 -13.05
CA ASP A 109 12.48 -30.40 -11.67
C ASP A 109 11.56 -29.63 -10.72
N ALA A 110 10.99 -28.51 -11.17
CA ALA A 110 10.10 -27.68 -10.38
C ALA A 110 8.72 -28.33 -10.18
N GLU A 111 8.16 -28.94 -11.20
CA GLU A 111 6.88 -29.69 -11.14
C GLU A 111 6.99 -30.99 -10.35
N GLY A 112 8.12 -31.68 -10.45
CA GLY A 112 8.41 -32.92 -9.71
C GLY A 112 8.64 -32.75 -8.23
N CYS A 113 8.69 -31.52 -7.72
CA CYS A 113 8.90 -31.25 -6.31
C CYS A 113 7.63 -31.50 -5.49
N ASP A 114 7.74 -32.35 -4.46
CA ASP A 114 6.63 -32.59 -3.53
C ASP A 114 6.33 -31.29 -2.72
N PRO A 115 5.11 -30.73 -2.82
CA PRO A 115 4.74 -29.57 -2.06
C PRO A 115 4.87 -29.75 -0.53
N SER A 116 4.73 -30.97 -0.02
CA SER A 116 4.84 -31.26 1.42
C SER A 116 6.25 -31.01 1.99
N GLU A 117 7.29 -31.02 1.13
CA GLU A 117 8.67 -30.73 1.51
C GLU A 117 8.97 -29.22 1.54
N LEU A 118 8.04 -28.41 1.03
CA LEU A 118 8.22 -26.97 0.96
C LEU A 118 7.83 -26.29 2.27
N ARG A 119 8.63 -25.33 2.69
CA ARG A 119 8.33 -24.49 3.86
C ARG A 119 7.13 -23.56 3.60
N ASP A 120 7.07 -23.03 2.40
CA ASP A 120 5.97 -22.19 1.89
C ASP A 120 5.31 -22.95 0.74
N LEU A 121 4.08 -23.43 1.02
CA LEU A 121 3.37 -24.39 0.19
C LEU A 121 2.80 -23.70 -1.06
N GLN A 122 3.59 -23.63 -2.12
CA GLN A 122 3.16 -23.16 -3.44
C GLN A 122 3.64 -24.14 -4.51
N THR A 123 2.73 -24.53 -5.37
CA THR A 123 3.07 -25.32 -6.57
C THR A 123 3.76 -24.43 -7.61
N ASP A 124 4.45 -25.03 -8.59
CA ASP A 124 5.06 -24.25 -9.67
C ASP A 124 4.00 -23.46 -10.46
N ALA A 125 2.86 -24.10 -10.77
CA ALA A 125 1.77 -23.48 -11.51
C ALA A 125 1.18 -22.22 -10.84
N GLU A 126 1.11 -22.20 -9.51
CA GLU A 126 0.62 -21.03 -8.73
C GLU A 126 1.57 -19.84 -8.78
N ARG A 127 2.80 -20.06 -9.22
CA ARG A 127 3.83 -19.02 -9.32
C ARG A 127 3.99 -18.43 -10.71
N LEU A 128 3.28 -19.01 -11.68
CA LEU A 128 3.26 -18.52 -13.06
C LEU A 128 2.12 -17.53 -13.25
N ALA A 129 2.40 -16.39 -13.90
CA ALA A 129 1.34 -15.47 -14.29
C ALA A 129 0.57 -15.97 -15.53
N ASP A 130 1.23 -16.76 -16.39
CA ASP A 130 0.66 -17.36 -17.59
C ASP A 130 1.05 -18.84 -17.66
N ALA A 131 0.09 -19.71 -17.44
CA ALA A 131 0.29 -21.16 -17.51
C ALA A 131 0.62 -21.67 -18.94
N SER A 132 0.35 -20.86 -19.97
CA SER A 132 0.67 -21.23 -21.37
C SER A 132 2.15 -21.04 -21.70
N LYS A 133 2.88 -20.28 -20.88
CA LYS A 133 4.31 -19.97 -21.06
C LYS A 133 5.12 -20.30 -19.81
N PRO A 134 5.22 -21.59 -19.44
CA PRO A 134 5.87 -22.03 -18.21
C PRO A 134 7.38 -21.76 -18.17
N GLU A 135 7.99 -21.46 -19.31
CA GLU A 135 9.40 -21.08 -19.40
C GLU A 135 9.71 -19.73 -18.76
N TRP A 136 8.72 -18.86 -18.62
CA TRP A 136 8.93 -17.53 -18.08
C TRP A 136 8.56 -17.43 -16.59
N LEU A 137 9.56 -17.19 -15.77
CA LEU A 137 9.38 -16.92 -14.36
C LEU A 137 9.88 -15.51 -14.03
N VAL A 138 9.05 -14.75 -13.35
CA VAL A 138 9.38 -13.39 -12.88
C VAL A 138 9.19 -13.33 -11.37
N VAL A 139 10.28 -13.01 -10.64
CA VAL A 139 10.26 -12.93 -9.18
C VAL A 139 11.02 -11.70 -8.70
N LEU A 140 10.63 -11.15 -7.56
CA LEU A 140 11.40 -10.12 -6.89
C LEU A 140 12.73 -10.71 -6.37
N GLY A 141 13.84 -10.08 -6.75
CA GLY A 141 15.18 -10.47 -6.32
C GLY A 141 15.50 -9.99 -4.90
N VAL A 142 14.58 -10.19 -3.97
CA VAL A 142 14.70 -9.76 -2.58
C VAL A 142 14.48 -10.96 -1.68
N CYS A 143 15.54 -11.37 -0.97
CA CYS A 143 15.47 -12.49 -0.04
C CYS A 143 14.48 -12.19 1.09
N THR A 144 13.54 -13.10 1.33
CA THR A 144 12.47 -12.95 2.32
C THR A 144 12.96 -13.04 3.76
N HIS A 145 14.24 -13.34 3.98
CA HIS A 145 14.84 -13.31 5.31
C HIS A 145 15.05 -11.86 5.80
N LEU A 146 15.96 -11.10 5.18
CA LEU A 146 16.34 -9.74 5.58
C LEU A 146 16.57 -8.80 4.37
N GLY A 147 16.03 -9.12 3.20
CA GLY A 147 16.04 -8.21 2.06
C GLY A 147 17.32 -8.19 1.21
N CYS A 148 18.28 -9.12 1.43
CA CYS A 148 19.47 -9.23 0.58
C CYS A 148 19.08 -9.65 -0.85
N VAL A 149 19.90 -9.32 -1.83
CA VAL A 149 19.71 -9.73 -3.23
C VAL A 149 20.34 -11.12 -3.44
N PRO A 150 19.55 -12.16 -3.77
CA PRO A 150 20.09 -13.48 -4.08
C PRO A 150 20.85 -13.50 -5.40
N LEU A 151 21.81 -14.39 -5.51
CA LEU A 151 22.59 -14.61 -6.73
C LEU A 151 21.93 -15.67 -7.60
N PRO A 152 21.69 -15.42 -8.90
CA PRO A 152 21.10 -16.40 -9.80
C PRO A 152 22.08 -17.51 -10.16
N ASN A 153 21.54 -18.67 -10.55
CA ASN A 153 22.30 -19.85 -10.96
C ASN A 153 23.28 -20.36 -9.91
N GLN A 154 22.96 -20.17 -8.65
CA GLN A 154 23.77 -20.62 -7.51
C GLN A 154 22.93 -21.37 -6.49
N GLY A 155 23.63 -22.10 -5.60
CA GLY A 155 22.98 -22.88 -4.58
C GLY A 155 22.71 -24.32 -5.01
N ASN A 156 22.11 -25.09 -4.12
CA ASN A 156 21.96 -26.56 -4.29
C ASN A 156 20.80 -26.93 -5.24
N TYR A 157 19.94 -25.98 -5.58
CA TYR A 157 18.70 -26.22 -6.34
C TYR A 157 18.67 -25.47 -7.67
N LYS A 158 19.82 -25.08 -8.22
CA LYS A 158 20.00 -24.43 -9.54
C LYS A 158 19.22 -23.12 -9.74
N GLY A 159 18.56 -22.60 -8.70
CA GLY A 159 17.78 -21.36 -8.74
C GLY A 159 18.58 -20.15 -8.24
N TRP A 160 18.32 -19.71 -7.01
CA TRP A 160 19.00 -18.56 -6.42
C TRP A 160 19.59 -18.91 -5.06
N PHE A 161 20.72 -18.29 -4.77
CA PHE A 161 21.41 -18.41 -3.48
C PHE A 161 21.57 -17.03 -2.83
N CYS A 162 21.14 -16.91 -1.59
CA CYS A 162 21.38 -15.70 -0.81
C CYS A 162 22.60 -15.88 0.07
N PRO A 163 23.74 -15.19 -0.23
CA PRO A 163 24.99 -15.39 0.50
C PRO A 163 24.99 -14.81 1.90
N CYS A 164 24.05 -13.90 2.22
CA CYS A 164 24.00 -13.24 3.51
C CYS A 164 23.83 -14.25 4.68
N HIS A 165 22.92 -15.22 4.54
CA HIS A 165 22.63 -16.20 5.59
C HIS A 165 22.36 -17.61 5.02
N GLY A 166 22.72 -17.87 3.77
CA GLY A 166 22.65 -19.20 3.20
C GLY A 166 21.25 -19.70 2.85
N SER A 167 20.35 -18.83 2.39
CA SER A 167 19.06 -19.26 1.87
C SER A 167 19.19 -19.73 0.41
N HIS A 168 18.64 -20.91 0.11
CA HIS A 168 18.64 -21.51 -1.21
C HIS A 168 17.21 -21.57 -1.74
N TYR A 169 17.03 -21.07 -2.94
CA TYR A 169 15.78 -21.10 -3.68
C TYR A 169 15.92 -21.98 -4.92
N ASP A 170 14.84 -22.63 -5.33
CA ASP A 170 14.80 -23.43 -6.55
C ASP A 170 14.53 -22.58 -7.80
N THR A 171 14.39 -23.24 -8.95
CA THR A 171 14.14 -22.62 -10.25
C THR A 171 12.76 -21.96 -10.37
N SER A 172 11.84 -22.22 -9.42
CA SER A 172 10.56 -21.50 -9.24
C SER A 172 10.64 -20.38 -8.22
N GLY A 173 11.81 -20.14 -7.61
CA GLY A 173 11.98 -19.16 -6.54
C GLY A 173 11.37 -19.60 -5.21
N ARG A 174 11.12 -20.90 -4.99
CA ARG A 174 10.63 -21.43 -3.72
C ARG A 174 11.79 -21.66 -2.77
N ILE A 175 11.58 -21.35 -1.50
CA ILE A 175 12.57 -21.58 -0.46
C ILE A 175 12.72 -23.08 -0.18
N ARG A 176 13.94 -23.59 -0.31
CA ARG A 176 14.27 -25.00 -0.07
C ARG A 176 15.13 -25.20 1.15
N LYS A 177 16.04 -24.27 1.45
CA LYS A 177 16.98 -24.38 2.58
C LYS A 177 17.38 -22.99 3.07
N GLY A 178 17.65 -22.88 4.36
CA GLY A 178 18.15 -21.64 4.98
C GLY A 178 17.10 -20.94 5.85
N PRO A 179 17.40 -19.74 6.33
CA PRO A 179 16.56 -19.04 7.30
C PRO A 179 15.36 -18.30 6.69
N ALA A 180 15.31 -18.11 5.37
CA ALA A 180 14.19 -17.40 4.73
C ALA A 180 12.85 -18.10 5.00
N PRO A 181 11.82 -17.38 5.46
CA PRO A 181 10.53 -17.98 5.81
C PRO A 181 9.62 -18.26 4.61
N LEU A 182 9.71 -17.46 3.54
CA LEU A 182 8.79 -17.47 2.42
C LEU A 182 9.54 -17.60 1.08
N ASN A 183 8.81 -17.97 0.05
CA ASN A 183 9.26 -17.97 -1.34
C ASN A 183 9.59 -16.54 -1.81
N LEU A 184 10.37 -16.40 -2.89
CA LEU A 184 10.54 -15.11 -3.55
C LEU A 184 9.18 -14.63 -4.07
N GLU A 185 8.87 -13.36 -3.87
CA GLU A 185 7.59 -12.77 -4.25
C GLU A 185 7.46 -12.70 -5.78
N VAL A 186 6.32 -13.09 -6.32
CA VAL A 186 5.95 -12.90 -7.73
C VAL A 186 5.26 -11.55 -7.86
N PRO A 187 5.86 -10.57 -8.56
CA PRO A 187 5.23 -9.28 -8.78
C PRO A 187 4.07 -9.41 -9.78
N PRO A 188 3.14 -8.46 -9.85
CA PRO A 188 2.16 -8.43 -10.92
C PRO A 188 2.86 -8.17 -12.26
N TRP A 189 2.70 -9.08 -13.20
CA TRP A 189 3.25 -8.96 -14.52
C TRP A 189 2.36 -9.67 -15.54
N SER A 190 2.48 -9.29 -16.81
CA SER A 190 1.77 -9.93 -17.93
C SER A 190 2.54 -9.76 -19.23
N PHE A 191 2.24 -10.61 -20.22
CA PHE A 191 2.70 -10.39 -21.58
C PHE A 191 1.85 -9.29 -22.25
N MET A 192 2.50 -8.30 -22.85
CA MET A 192 1.83 -7.36 -23.79
C MET A 192 1.85 -7.91 -25.21
N THR A 193 2.96 -8.51 -25.58
CA THR A 193 3.19 -9.20 -26.84
C THR A 193 3.98 -10.47 -26.54
N ASP A 194 4.20 -11.33 -27.52
CA ASP A 194 4.99 -12.56 -27.31
C ASP A 194 6.43 -12.29 -26.86
N SER A 195 6.92 -11.08 -27.05
CA SER A 195 8.31 -10.69 -26.77
C SER A 195 8.47 -9.63 -25.68
N ILE A 196 7.37 -9.04 -25.19
CA ILE A 196 7.42 -7.94 -24.23
C ILE A 196 6.62 -8.31 -22.97
N ILE A 197 7.32 -8.31 -21.85
CA ILE A 197 6.74 -8.43 -20.50
C ILE A 197 6.50 -7.03 -19.92
N LYS A 198 5.32 -6.80 -19.39
CA LYS A 198 4.97 -5.63 -18.60
C LYS A 198 4.97 -6.00 -17.13
N LEU A 199 5.71 -5.23 -16.32
CA LEU A 199 5.71 -5.26 -14.86
C LEU A 199 4.84 -4.13 -14.32
N GLY A 200 3.85 -4.45 -13.47
CA GLY A 200 2.96 -3.47 -12.82
C GLY A 200 1.63 -3.23 -13.50
#